data_c6326d286ad1ce2c139b261ee5afe4d9
#
_entry.id   c6326d286ad1ce2c139b261ee5afe4d9
#
_cell.length_a   1.000
_cell.length_b   1.000
_cell.length_c   1.000
_cell.angle_alpha   90.00
_cell.angle_beta   90.00
_cell.angle_gamma   90.00
#
_symmetry.space_group_name_H-M   'P 1'
#
loop_
_entity.id
_entity.type
_entity.pdbx_description
1 polymer ?
#
loop_
_entity_poly.entity_id
_entity_poly.type
_entity_poly.pdbx_seq_one_letter_code
_entity_poly.pdbx_strand_id
1 'polypeptide(L)'
;MLSFAAALLAVTGCATYRFGSSVPEELRTISVPVFENDSGYPEIDAIVTQYVLREFQREGTFKIKDTKSSSLKLLGKLVKSDLTPLSYDRNYGSRASEYRYALVAEITLVERSTGKLLLDGVKIKANTTFLTHGDMLTGMQDAYPRIAKELSRSIVDAVLANW
;
A
#
# COMPACT_ATOMS: atom_id res chain seq x y z
N MET A 1 -2.12 -25.23 -60.49
CA MET A 1 -1.93 -23.87 -60.00
C MET A 1 -3.09 -23.40 -59.08
N LEU A 2 -3.60 -24.25 -58.22
CA LEU A 2 -4.75 -23.90 -57.35
C LEU A 2 -4.48 -24.12 -55.82
N SER A 3 -3.23 -24.44 -55.46
CA SER A 3 -2.89 -24.77 -54.04
C SER A 3 -2.14 -23.68 -53.29
N PHE A 4 -1.91 -22.49 -53.87
CA PHE A 4 -1.12 -21.42 -53.25
C PHE A 4 -1.94 -20.24 -52.66
N ALA A 5 -3.25 -20.26 -52.86
CA ALA A 5 -4.14 -19.15 -52.44
C ALA A 5 -4.79 -19.34 -51.03
N ALA A 6 -4.61 -20.51 -50.39
CA ALA A 6 -5.27 -20.85 -49.14
C ALA A 6 -4.44 -20.52 -47.85
N ALA A 7 -3.19 -20.07 -47.99
CA ALA A 7 -2.27 -19.88 -46.85
C ALA A 7 -2.18 -18.43 -46.29
N LEU A 8 -3.00 -17.48 -46.81
CA LEU A 8 -2.84 -16.05 -46.47
C LEU A 8 -3.94 -15.47 -45.53
N LEU A 9 -4.77 -16.30 -44.90
CA LEU A 9 -5.94 -15.84 -44.15
C LEU A 9 -5.86 -16.10 -42.62
N ALA A 10 -4.68 -16.40 -42.04
CA ALA A 10 -4.55 -16.79 -40.63
C ALA A 10 -3.76 -15.81 -39.76
N VAL A 11 -3.69 -14.50 -40.07
CA VAL A 11 -2.94 -13.52 -39.27
C VAL A 11 -3.78 -12.28 -38.91
N THR A 12 -5.02 -12.48 -38.48
CA THR A 12 -5.83 -11.38 -37.92
C THR A 12 -6.47 -11.77 -36.61
N GLY A 13 -5.66 -11.88 -35.54
CA GLY A 13 -6.21 -12.28 -34.27
C GLY A 13 -5.35 -11.99 -33.05
N CYS A 14 -4.71 -10.82 -32.94
CA CYS A 14 -4.10 -10.39 -31.71
C CYS A 14 -3.98 -8.86 -31.63
N ALA A 15 -5.07 -8.15 -31.59
CA ALA A 15 -5.00 -6.71 -31.39
C ALA A 15 -6.20 -6.20 -30.61
N THR A 16 -6.39 -6.67 -29.37
CA THR A 16 -7.17 -5.92 -28.39
C THR A 16 -6.82 -6.37 -26.95
N TYR A 17 -5.55 -6.48 -26.62
CA TYR A 17 -5.15 -6.44 -25.23
C TYR A 17 -4.94 -4.97 -24.86
N ARG A 18 -6.01 -4.30 -24.43
CA ARG A 18 -5.91 -2.98 -23.83
C ARG A 18 -5.24 -3.14 -22.47
N PHE A 19 -3.96 -2.84 -22.38
CA PHE A 19 -3.30 -2.43 -21.15
C PHE A 19 -3.87 -1.07 -20.73
N GLY A 20 -5.11 -1.02 -20.33
CA GLY A 20 -5.76 0.18 -19.82
C GLY A 20 -6.13 -0.07 -18.37
N SER A 21 -5.62 0.77 -17.46
CA SER A 21 -6.15 0.84 -16.11
C SER A 21 -7.68 0.98 -16.18
N SER A 22 -8.42 0.21 -15.36
CA SER A 22 -9.87 0.30 -15.22
C SER A 22 -10.33 1.65 -14.63
N VAL A 23 -9.39 2.42 -14.07
CA VAL A 23 -9.64 3.75 -13.50
C VAL A 23 -9.99 4.76 -14.59
N PRO A 24 -11.15 5.47 -14.53
CA PRO A 24 -11.49 6.55 -15.43
C PRO A 24 -10.41 7.62 -15.48
N GLU A 25 -10.14 8.19 -16.67
CA GLU A 25 -9.04 9.12 -16.88
C GLU A 25 -9.14 10.37 -16.00
N GLU A 26 -10.36 10.88 -15.79
CA GLU A 26 -10.66 12.02 -14.92
C GLU A 26 -10.36 11.76 -13.44
N LEU A 27 -10.29 10.50 -13.01
CA LEU A 27 -10.01 10.10 -11.64
C LEU A 27 -8.56 9.63 -11.40
N ARG A 28 -7.68 9.76 -12.41
CA ARG A 28 -6.28 9.32 -12.30
C ARG A 28 -5.34 10.28 -11.59
N THR A 29 -5.87 11.21 -10.80
CA THR A 29 -5.05 12.07 -9.93
C THR A 29 -5.43 11.89 -8.48
N ILE A 30 -4.44 11.69 -7.61
CA ILE A 30 -4.64 11.41 -6.19
C ILE A 30 -3.78 12.30 -5.31
N SER A 31 -4.33 12.73 -4.18
CA SER A 31 -3.57 13.34 -3.08
C SER A 31 -3.58 12.42 -1.88
N VAL A 32 -2.44 12.35 -1.20
CA VAL A 32 -2.26 11.56 0.02
C VAL A 32 -1.67 12.49 1.08
N PRO A 33 -2.51 13.11 1.92
CA PRO A 33 -2.04 13.83 3.10
C PRO A 33 -1.29 12.90 4.06
N VAL A 34 -0.50 13.47 4.97
CA VAL A 34 0.14 12.69 6.03
C VAL A 34 -0.93 11.93 6.81
N PHE A 35 -0.70 10.66 7.06
CA PHE A 35 -1.62 9.78 7.80
C PHE A 35 -1.72 10.25 9.25
N GLU A 36 -2.92 10.17 9.82
CA GLU A 36 -3.12 10.33 11.25
C GLU A 36 -2.52 9.16 12.02
N ASN A 37 -2.03 9.40 13.23
CA ASN A 37 -1.33 8.38 14.01
C ASN A 37 -1.92 8.20 15.41
N ASP A 38 -2.75 7.17 15.57
CA ASP A 38 -3.26 6.69 16.85
C ASP A 38 -2.62 5.34 17.25
N SER A 39 -1.53 4.93 16.57
CA SER A 39 -0.88 3.64 16.81
C SER A 39 -0.10 3.56 18.11
N GLY A 40 0.19 4.71 18.74
CA GLY A 40 1.00 4.82 19.95
C GLY A 40 2.52 4.86 19.70
N TYR A 41 2.98 4.75 18.46
CA TYR A 41 4.40 4.85 18.11
C TYR A 41 4.66 6.08 17.24
N PRO A 42 5.59 6.96 17.63
CA PRO A 42 5.87 8.19 16.88
C PRO A 42 6.57 7.91 15.54
N GLU A 43 6.48 8.87 14.61
CA GLU A 43 7.17 8.91 13.31
C GLU A 43 6.75 7.86 12.28
N ILE A 44 6.05 6.80 12.65
CA ILE A 44 5.64 5.74 11.73
C ILE A 44 4.63 6.23 10.67
N ASP A 45 3.82 7.22 11.00
CA ASP A 45 2.86 7.87 10.10
C ASP A 45 3.55 8.57 8.91
N ALA A 46 4.60 9.32 9.17
CA ALA A 46 5.38 9.98 8.13
C ALA A 46 6.06 8.94 7.22
N ILE A 47 6.64 7.90 7.81
CA ILE A 47 7.29 6.80 7.07
C ILE A 47 6.26 6.08 6.20
N VAL A 48 5.12 5.66 6.75
CA VAL A 48 4.05 4.99 5.99
C VAL A 48 3.55 5.87 4.85
N THR A 49 3.29 7.15 5.11
CA THR A 49 2.84 8.11 4.08
C THR A 49 3.82 8.18 2.92
N GLN A 50 5.12 8.29 3.20
CA GLN A 50 6.15 8.31 2.16
C GLN A 50 6.18 7.00 1.35
N TYR A 51 6.02 5.85 1.99
CA TYR A 51 5.97 4.58 1.28
C TYR A 51 4.71 4.44 0.42
N VAL A 52 3.55 4.91 0.89
CA VAL A 52 2.30 4.95 0.09
C VAL A 52 2.48 5.83 -1.15
N LEU A 53 3.07 7.02 -1.00
CA LEU A 53 3.36 7.91 -2.13
C LEU A 53 4.29 7.25 -3.16
N ARG A 54 5.39 6.62 -2.70
CA ARG A 54 6.31 5.89 -3.58
C ARG A 54 5.63 4.72 -4.29
N GLU A 55 4.76 4.00 -3.60
CA GLU A 55 4.07 2.86 -4.18
C GLU A 55 3.08 3.29 -5.28
N PHE A 56 2.31 4.39 -5.09
CA PHE A 56 1.50 4.98 -6.16
C PHE A 56 2.35 5.45 -7.35
N GLN A 57 3.52 6.05 -7.10
CA GLN A 57 4.44 6.45 -8.18
C GLN A 57 4.99 5.25 -8.96
N ARG A 58 5.29 4.16 -8.26
CA ARG A 58 5.81 2.92 -8.85
C ARG A 58 4.75 2.19 -9.68
N GLU A 59 3.52 2.16 -9.17
CA GLU A 59 2.38 1.52 -9.82
C GLU A 59 1.98 2.27 -11.10
N GLY A 60 1.93 3.60 -11.06
CA GLY A 60 1.84 4.48 -12.23
C GLY A 60 0.44 4.79 -12.75
N THR A 61 -0.62 4.17 -12.24
CA THR A 61 -2.01 4.48 -12.63
C THR A 61 -2.43 5.88 -12.19
N PHE A 62 -2.04 6.27 -10.97
CA PHE A 62 -2.39 7.55 -10.39
C PHE A 62 -1.23 8.54 -10.44
N LYS A 63 -1.49 9.75 -10.89
CA LYS A 63 -0.56 10.89 -10.77
C LYS A 63 -0.77 11.58 -9.43
N ILE A 64 0.29 11.67 -8.62
CA ILE A 64 0.22 12.36 -7.33
C ILE A 64 0.13 13.87 -7.58
N LYS A 65 -0.84 14.50 -6.96
CA LYS A 65 -1.09 15.95 -6.98
C LYS A 65 -1.31 16.45 -5.56
N ASP A 66 -1.26 17.77 -5.39
CA ASP A 66 -1.68 18.40 -4.16
C ASP A 66 -3.20 18.23 -3.94
N THR A 67 -3.64 18.46 -2.69
CA THR A 67 -5.06 18.28 -2.31
C THR A 67 -6.01 19.20 -3.09
N LYS A 68 -5.55 20.33 -3.62
CA LYS A 68 -6.41 21.26 -4.35
C LYS A 68 -6.64 20.85 -5.79
N SER A 69 -5.69 20.17 -6.41
CA SER A 69 -5.67 19.85 -7.85
C SER A 69 -5.90 18.36 -8.16
N SER A 70 -6.00 17.49 -7.14
CA SER A 70 -6.31 16.07 -7.32
C SER A 70 -7.81 15.83 -7.47
N SER A 71 -8.19 14.81 -8.22
CA SER A 71 -9.58 14.31 -8.32
C SER A 71 -9.95 13.39 -7.15
N LEU A 72 -8.97 12.64 -6.64
CA LEU A 72 -9.14 11.75 -5.49
C LEU A 72 -8.32 12.23 -4.29
N LYS A 73 -8.82 11.95 -3.09
CA LYS A 73 -8.12 12.15 -1.83
C LYS A 73 -8.13 10.86 -1.03
N LEU A 74 -6.95 10.31 -0.75
CA LEU A 74 -6.79 9.18 0.16
C LEU A 74 -6.48 9.71 1.55
N LEU A 75 -7.38 9.47 2.49
CA LEU A 75 -7.17 9.69 3.91
C LEU A 75 -6.74 8.38 4.55
N GLY A 76 -5.76 8.43 5.41
CA GLY A 76 -5.28 7.28 6.15
C GLY A 76 -5.09 7.59 7.62
N LYS A 77 -5.37 6.60 8.46
CA LYS A 77 -5.17 6.66 9.90
C LYS A 77 -4.56 5.36 10.39
N LEU A 78 -3.45 5.44 11.12
CA LEU A 78 -2.87 4.29 11.80
C LEU A 78 -3.63 4.10 13.13
N VAL A 79 -4.47 3.07 13.20
CA VAL A 79 -5.44 2.91 14.31
C VAL A 79 -4.98 1.94 15.39
N LYS A 80 -4.03 1.06 15.05
CA LYS A 80 -3.54 0.07 16.01
C LYS A 80 -2.15 -0.42 15.61
N SER A 81 -1.33 -0.65 16.62
CA SER A 81 -0.12 -1.45 16.49
C SER A 81 -0.09 -2.54 17.56
N ASP A 82 0.64 -3.62 17.30
CA ASP A 82 0.73 -4.77 18.20
C ASP A 82 2.12 -5.41 18.12
N LEU A 83 2.68 -5.73 19.28
CA LEU A 83 3.97 -6.39 19.41
C LEU A 83 3.77 -7.73 20.10
N THR A 84 4.06 -8.82 19.40
CA THR A 84 3.94 -10.19 19.91
C THR A 84 5.32 -10.83 19.96
N PRO A 85 5.82 -11.27 21.13
CA PRO A 85 7.06 -12.02 21.21
C PRO A 85 6.91 -13.38 20.52
N LEU A 86 7.91 -13.75 19.72
CA LEU A 86 7.94 -15.02 18.97
C LEU A 86 8.99 -15.99 19.51
N SER A 87 10.13 -15.48 19.99
CA SER A 87 11.23 -16.29 20.45
C SER A 87 11.86 -15.70 21.72
N TYR A 88 12.44 -16.56 22.54
CA TYR A 88 13.10 -16.18 23.79
C TYR A 88 14.53 -16.72 23.81
N ASP A 89 15.48 -15.88 24.24
CA ASP A 89 16.85 -16.31 24.44
C ASP A 89 17.04 -16.87 25.86
N ARG A 90 17.34 -18.16 25.94
CA ARG A 90 17.57 -18.87 27.22
C ARG A 90 18.85 -18.43 27.93
N ASN A 91 19.84 -17.92 27.18
CA ASN A 91 21.12 -17.51 27.73
C ASN A 91 21.06 -16.14 28.40
N TYR A 92 20.03 -15.34 28.13
CA TYR A 92 19.85 -13.98 28.66
C TYR A 92 18.58 -13.84 29.51
N GLY A 93 18.28 -14.82 30.37
CA GLY A 93 17.21 -14.72 31.34
C GLY A 93 15.81 -14.79 30.73
N SER A 94 15.61 -15.54 29.65
CA SER A 94 14.33 -15.71 28.98
C SER A 94 13.74 -14.39 28.44
N ARG A 95 14.62 -13.46 28.02
CA ARG A 95 14.18 -12.24 27.35
C ARG A 95 13.74 -12.58 25.92
N ALA A 96 12.67 -11.92 25.46
CA ALA A 96 12.24 -12.08 24.07
C ALA A 96 13.31 -11.52 23.13
N SER A 97 13.75 -12.35 22.20
CA SER A 97 14.81 -12.05 21.20
C SER A 97 14.26 -11.73 19.81
N GLU A 98 13.02 -12.16 19.54
CA GLU A 98 12.32 -11.88 18.28
C GLU A 98 10.87 -11.47 18.56
N TYR A 99 10.42 -10.44 17.84
CA TYR A 99 9.05 -9.94 17.89
C TYR A 99 8.40 -9.90 16.51
N ARG A 100 7.08 -10.14 16.48
CA ARG A 100 6.22 -9.73 15.39
C ARG A 100 5.67 -8.35 15.69
N TYR A 101 5.85 -7.45 14.76
CA TYR A 101 5.25 -6.12 14.76
C TYR A 101 4.12 -6.09 13.73
N ALA A 102 2.90 -5.82 14.16
CA ALA A 102 1.73 -5.66 13.32
C ALA A 102 1.24 -4.21 13.38
N LEU A 103 0.80 -3.68 12.23
CA LEU A 103 0.27 -2.32 12.09
C LEU A 103 -1.03 -2.38 11.30
N VAL A 104 -2.03 -1.63 11.74
CA VAL A 104 -3.34 -1.52 11.09
C VAL A 104 -3.56 -0.07 10.68
N ALA A 105 -3.81 0.14 9.40
CA ALA A 105 -4.28 1.41 8.85
C ALA A 105 -5.77 1.30 8.50
N GLU A 106 -6.50 2.36 8.76
CA GLU A 106 -7.85 2.59 8.24
C GLU A 106 -7.76 3.63 7.12
N ILE A 107 -8.30 3.31 5.95
CA ILE A 107 -8.22 4.18 4.78
C ILE A 107 -9.61 4.56 4.29
N THR A 108 -9.72 5.80 3.82
CA THR A 108 -10.92 6.35 3.18
C THR A 108 -10.52 7.01 1.87
N LEU A 109 -11.12 6.60 0.76
CA LEU A 109 -10.89 7.20 -0.56
C LEU A 109 -12.10 8.05 -0.94
N VAL A 110 -11.87 9.32 -1.18
CA VAL A 110 -12.92 10.32 -1.49
C VAL A 110 -12.74 10.83 -2.90
N GLU A 111 -13.81 10.80 -3.69
CA GLU A 111 -13.91 11.57 -4.92
C GLU A 111 -14.22 13.04 -4.58
N ARG A 112 -13.31 13.95 -4.93
CA ARG A 112 -13.40 15.33 -4.44
C ARG A 112 -14.52 16.16 -5.11
N SER A 113 -14.84 15.88 -6.37
CA SER A 113 -15.86 16.60 -7.12
C SER A 113 -17.27 16.39 -6.56
N THR A 114 -17.56 15.17 -6.12
CA THR A 114 -18.88 14.74 -5.65
C THR A 114 -18.96 14.57 -4.15
N GLY A 115 -17.80 14.45 -3.46
CA GLY A 115 -17.72 14.06 -2.05
C GLY A 115 -18.04 12.58 -1.81
N LYS A 116 -18.19 11.78 -2.85
CA LYS A 116 -18.51 10.35 -2.74
C LYS A 116 -17.34 9.60 -2.10
N LEU A 117 -17.66 8.76 -1.11
CA LEU A 117 -16.71 7.79 -0.55
C LEU A 117 -16.65 6.58 -1.48
N LEU A 118 -15.48 6.35 -2.06
CA LEU A 118 -15.20 5.17 -2.89
C LEU A 118 -14.72 4.01 -2.03
N LEU A 119 -13.94 4.31 -0.98
CA LEU A 119 -13.62 3.41 0.13
C LEU A 119 -13.97 4.15 1.42
N ASP A 120 -14.56 3.47 2.37
CA ASP A 120 -14.98 4.07 3.65
C ASP A 120 -14.49 3.21 4.83
N GLY A 121 -13.49 3.72 5.56
CA GLY A 121 -12.96 3.09 6.77
C GLY A 121 -12.40 1.68 6.57
N VAL A 122 -11.85 1.38 5.39
CA VAL A 122 -11.31 0.03 5.08
C VAL A 122 -10.04 -0.22 5.89
N LYS A 123 -10.03 -1.30 6.67
CA LYS A 123 -8.89 -1.68 7.52
C LYS A 123 -7.92 -2.57 6.76
N ILE A 124 -6.68 -2.12 6.66
CA ILE A 124 -5.56 -2.82 6.05
C ILE A 124 -4.55 -3.17 7.15
N LYS A 125 -4.11 -4.42 7.18
CA LYS A 125 -3.14 -4.91 8.16
C LYS A 125 -1.87 -5.37 7.47
N ALA A 126 -0.72 -4.96 8.01
CA ALA A 126 0.58 -5.50 7.66
C ALA A 126 1.30 -6.00 8.91
N ASN A 127 2.29 -6.87 8.72
CA ASN A 127 3.15 -7.33 9.81
C ASN A 127 4.57 -7.61 9.31
N THR A 128 5.52 -7.51 10.23
CA THR A 128 6.93 -7.88 10.00
C THR A 128 7.51 -8.46 11.27
N THR A 129 8.65 -9.11 11.19
CA THR A 129 9.39 -9.57 12.37
C THR A 129 10.69 -8.80 12.51
N PHE A 130 11.19 -8.68 13.74
CA PHE A 130 12.50 -8.11 14.00
C PHE A 130 13.16 -8.77 15.23
N LEU A 131 14.50 -8.73 15.22
CA LEU A 131 15.33 -9.19 16.33
C LEU A 131 15.69 -8.00 17.22
N THR A 132 15.71 -8.20 18.53
CA THR A 132 15.95 -7.10 19.47
C THR A 132 17.44 -6.78 19.68
N HIS A 133 18.36 -7.65 19.32
CA HIS A 133 19.82 -7.45 19.51
C HIS A 133 20.20 -6.66 20.79
N GLY A 134 19.44 -6.84 21.88
CA GLY A 134 19.62 -6.17 23.16
C GLY A 134 18.77 -4.92 23.40
N ASP A 135 18.28 -4.24 22.36
CA ASP A 135 17.35 -3.10 22.48
C ASP A 135 16.11 -3.27 21.56
N MET A 136 14.96 -3.33 22.19
CA MET A 136 13.68 -3.52 21.49
C MET A 136 13.30 -2.31 20.63
N LEU A 137 13.57 -1.10 21.12
CA LEU A 137 13.18 0.12 20.42
C LEU A 137 13.94 0.29 19.10
N THR A 138 15.26 0.09 19.13
CA THR A 138 16.11 0.12 17.94
C THR A 138 15.69 -0.96 16.94
N GLY A 139 15.49 -2.21 17.39
CA GLY A 139 15.03 -3.28 16.49
C GLY A 139 13.67 -3.00 15.85
N MET A 140 12.76 -2.35 16.59
CA MET A 140 11.46 -1.94 16.08
C MET A 140 11.58 -0.80 15.04
N GLN A 141 12.41 0.22 15.30
CA GLN A 141 12.66 1.31 14.35
C GLN A 141 13.29 0.81 13.05
N ASP A 142 14.20 -0.16 13.12
CA ASP A 142 14.75 -0.85 11.95
C ASP A 142 13.70 -1.66 11.17
N ALA A 143 12.59 -2.02 11.81
CA ALA A 143 11.49 -2.71 11.17
C ALA A 143 10.50 -1.78 10.44
N TYR A 144 10.48 -0.47 10.75
CA TYR A 144 9.55 0.50 10.15
C TYR A 144 9.55 0.53 8.62
N PRO A 145 10.70 0.55 7.93
CA PRO A 145 10.70 0.53 6.47
C PRO A 145 10.07 -0.73 5.88
N ARG A 146 10.23 -1.87 6.54
CA ARG A 146 9.68 -3.15 6.04
C ARG A 146 8.17 -3.20 6.19
N ILE A 147 7.64 -2.84 7.38
CA ILE A 147 6.20 -2.84 7.60
C ILE A 147 5.50 -1.75 6.80
N ALA A 148 6.12 -0.56 6.65
CA ALA A 148 5.59 0.52 5.81
C ALA A 148 5.51 0.12 4.34
N LYS A 149 6.50 -0.61 3.83
CA LYS A 149 6.51 -1.15 2.47
C LYS A 149 5.39 -2.17 2.25
N GLU A 150 5.19 -3.08 3.18
CA GLU A 150 4.12 -4.07 3.11
C GLU A 150 2.74 -3.41 3.17
N LEU A 151 2.55 -2.52 4.14
CA LEU A 151 1.30 -1.80 4.32
C LEU A 151 0.97 -0.93 3.11
N SER A 152 1.96 -0.23 2.53
CA SER A 152 1.75 0.64 1.37
C SER A 152 1.30 -0.13 0.13
N ARG A 153 1.85 -1.31 -0.12
CA ARG A 153 1.41 -2.20 -1.21
C ARG A 153 -0.04 -2.60 -1.03
N SER A 154 -0.40 -3.09 0.15
CA SER A 154 -1.76 -3.51 0.44
C SER A 154 -2.77 -2.36 0.35
N ILE A 155 -2.36 -1.14 0.71
CA ILE A 155 -3.19 0.08 0.56
C ILE A 155 -3.42 0.40 -0.93
N VAL A 156 -2.36 0.42 -1.74
CA VAL A 156 -2.46 0.72 -3.17
C VAL A 156 -3.28 -0.36 -3.88
N ASP A 157 -3.06 -1.64 -3.56
CA ASP A 157 -3.84 -2.75 -4.11
C ASP A 157 -5.34 -2.62 -3.76
N ALA A 158 -5.68 -2.23 -2.52
CA ALA A 158 -7.07 -1.99 -2.12
C ALA A 158 -7.71 -0.81 -2.88
N VAL A 159 -6.95 0.26 -3.14
CA VAL A 159 -7.42 1.39 -3.95
C VAL A 159 -7.65 0.97 -5.40
N LEU A 160 -6.76 0.18 -5.99
CA LEU A 160 -6.88 -0.32 -7.36
C LEU A 160 -8.02 -1.32 -7.53
N ALA A 161 -8.22 -2.20 -6.55
CA ALA A 161 -9.28 -3.21 -6.58
C ALA A 161 -10.70 -2.63 -6.54
N ASN A 162 -10.85 -1.34 -6.27
CA ASN A 162 -12.14 -0.66 -6.24
C ASN A 162 -12.68 -0.30 -7.64
N TRP A 163 -11.92 -0.57 -8.70
CA TRP A 163 -12.25 -0.25 -10.11
C TRP A 163 -12.41 -1.54 -10.94
#